data_ae9b238ed7fb7b0e97b7a39c857878ba
#
_entry.id   ae9b238ed7fb7b0e97b7a39c857878ba
#
_cell.length_a   1.000
_cell.length_b   1.000
_cell.length_c   1.000
_cell.angle_alpha   90.00
_cell.angle_beta   90.00
_cell.angle_gamma   90.00
#
_symmetry.space_group_name_H-M   'P 1'
#
loop_
_entity.id
_entity.type
_entity.pdbx_description
1 polymer ?
#
loop_
_entity_poly.entity_id
_entity_poly.type
_entity_poly.pdbx_seq_one_letter_code
_entity_poly.pdbx_strand_id
1 'polypeptide(L)'
;MNNNIFTISKDANVNYLATICRIDNMTKMENSDHLYLSIINGFNIIISDDFHIDNIVLYFPVETIICSKFLSKNNLYSINDYDLNDNYSEVNAIKNADPIKAKSMVGFFSRNGRVRILKLRGQYSQGFICRIEDLAKYDKSLKDIDYESLVGISFDEVNGEKFCWKYIPEEKKTLTPHKKVNRRNKKLKRFDRLVPEQFSYHYDTKQLGPAIHEINPNAIISITTKLHGTSAIFSNILTYRKLSLFEKIKNFFGFKVNKEEYGYVYSSRSVIKNRYITKKDPKSFYGQDIWGKVAEVINKYIPNGMTVYGEIVGYLDGSTTMIQKDHDYGCTVGCWKFMPYRITQIDENNDKTEWNVNLVYNWTIGLINNHPELKNRIMPLNILYYGPAKDLYKDIENSEHWHEDFLQRLKVDKNFYMELDEPLCKHKVPREGIVIRVEDDLFPRAWKLKTLRHYGKEAEQHDRGEVDIEEVS
;
A
#
# COMPACT_ATOMS: atom_id res chain seq x y z
N MET A 1 -16.28 18.24 -23.66
CA MET A 1 -17.40 17.50 -23.02
C MET A 1 -17.01 16.12 -22.49
N ASN A 2 -15.72 15.84 -22.20
CA ASN A 2 -15.26 14.47 -21.85
C ASN A 2 -14.98 14.26 -20.35
N ASN A 3 -15.41 15.16 -19.48
CA ASN A 3 -14.96 15.15 -18.07
C ASN A 3 -15.63 14.10 -17.15
N ASN A 4 -16.48 13.21 -17.68
CA ASN A 4 -17.21 12.24 -16.85
C ASN A 4 -17.06 10.77 -17.27
N ILE A 5 -16.26 10.46 -18.30
CA ILE A 5 -16.13 9.09 -18.80
C ILE A 5 -15.16 8.29 -17.90
N PHE A 6 -13.99 8.85 -17.62
CA PHE A 6 -12.96 8.27 -16.77
C PHE A 6 -12.95 8.99 -15.44
N THR A 7 -13.36 8.31 -14.38
CA THR A 7 -13.49 8.92 -13.03
C THR A 7 -12.75 8.12 -11.97
N ILE A 8 -12.45 8.77 -10.86
CA ILE A 8 -11.89 8.14 -9.66
C ILE A 8 -12.98 8.13 -8.59
N SER A 9 -13.35 6.93 -8.14
CA SER A 9 -14.34 6.77 -7.07
C SER A 9 -13.80 7.27 -5.72
N LYS A 10 -14.70 7.61 -4.80
CA LYS A 10 -14.33 8.15 -3.48
C LYS A 10 -13.54 7.17 -2.61
N ASP A 11 -13.71 5.89 -2.83
CA ASP A 11 -13.05 4.79 -2.11
C ASP A 11 -11.89 4.17 -2.91
N ALA A 12 -11.49 4.80 -4.02
CA ALA A 12 -10.40 4.33 -4.86
C ALA A 12 -9.06 4.36 -4.12
N ASN A 13 -8.28 3.29 -4.28
CA ASN A 13 -6.89 3.31 -3.88
C ASN A 13 -6.02 3.77 -5.06
N VAL A 14 -5.40 4.93 -4.92
CA VAL A 14 -4.62 5.60 -5.98
C VAL A 14 -3.47 4.76 -6.56
N ASN A 15 -3.01 3.73 -5.84
CA ASN A 15 -1.93 2.86 -6.29
C ASN A 15 -2.39 1.74 -7.25
N TYR A 16 -3.70 1.60 -7.49
CA TYR A 16 -4.30 0.51 -8.27
C TYR A 16 -5.27 1.02 -9.35
N LEU A 17 -5.06 2.24 -9.80
CA LEU A 17 -5.82 2.86 -10.89
C LEU A 17 -5.29 2.40 -12.25
N ALA A 18 -6.17 2.22 -13.22
CA ALA A 18 -5.80 2.15 -14.62
C ALA A 18 -5.31 3.53 -15.08
N THR A 19 -4.29 3.58 -15.93
CA THR A 19 -3.71 4.85 -16.42
C THR A 19 -3.53 4.79 -17.93
N ILE A 20 -3.93 5.84 -18.63
CA ILE A 20 -3.64 6.01 -20.06
C ILE A 20 -2.21 6.51 -20.20
N CYS A 21 -1.35 5.75 -20.85
CA CYS A 21 0.07 6.02 -20.96
C CYS A 21 0.53 6.04 -22.42
N ARG A 22 1.64 6.71 -22.69
CA ARG A 22 2.39 6.62 -23.94
C ARG A 22 3.60 5.71 -23.72
N ILE A 23 4.00 4.99 -24.75
CA ILE A 23 5.28 4.27 -24.75
C ILE A 23 6.36 5.23 -25.28
N ASP A 24 7.19 5.74 -24.38
CA ASP A 24 8.24 6.70 -24.74
C ASP A 24 9.60 6.03 -24.99
N ASN A 25 9.78 4.79 -24.55
CA ASN A 25 11.03 4.06 -24.68
C ASN A 25 10.81 2.57 -24.84
N MET A 26 11.72 1.92 -25.59
CA MET A 26 11.75 0.47 -25.78
C MET A 26 13.19 0.02 -25.91
N THR A 27 13.64 -0.85 -25.02
CA THR A 27 14.97 -1.47 -25.06
C THR A 27 14.82 -2.96 -25.32
N LYS A 28 15.46 -3.45 -26.38
CA LYS A 28 15.42 -4.88 -26.74
C LYS A 28 16.00 -5.71 -25.61
N MET A 29 15.30 -6.75 -25.20
CA MET A 29 15.78 -7.64 -24.15
C MET A 29 16.84 -8.60 -24.70
N GLU A 30 17.90 -8.82 -23.92
CA GLU A 30 18.88 -9.87 -24.21
C GLU A 30 18.20 -11.24 -24.27
N ASN A 31 18.65 -12.07 -25.21
CA ASN A 31 18.13 -13.42 -25.41
C ASN A 31 16.61 -13.50 -25.76
N SER A 32 16.08 -12.47 -26.40
CA SER A 32 14.71 -12.49 -26.93
C SER A 32 14.64 -11.76 -28.28
N ASP A 33 13.94 -12.37 -29.24
CA ASP A 33 13.74 -11.76 -30.58
C ASP A 33 12.51 -10.82 -30.56
N HIS A 34 11.55 -11.05 -29.67
CA HIS A 34 10.22 -10.42 -29.68
C HIS A 34 9.86 -9.66 -28.39
N LEU A 35 10.81 -9.55 -27.43
CA LEU A 35 10.51 -8.87 -26.16
C LEU A 35 11.39 -7.63 -25.96
N TYR A 36 10.75 -6.60 -25.45
CA TYR A 36 11.36 -5.32 -25.12
C TYR A 36 11.03 -4.96 -23.68
N LEU A 37 11.94 -4.25 -23.01
CA LEU A 37 11.71 -3.60 -21.75
C LEU A 37 11.34 -2.13 -22.01
N SER A 38 10.25 -1.68 -21.44
CA SER A 38 9.81 -0.29 -21.46
C SER A 38 9.57 0.21 -20.05
N ILE A 39 9.72 1.51 -19.84
CA ILE A 39 9.34 2.18 -18.58
C ILE A 39 8.02 2.89 -18.83
N ILE A 40 6.95 2.37 -18.25
CA ILE A 40 5.60 2.92 -18.40
C ILE A 40 5.10 3.33 -17.01
N ASN A 41 4.67 4.58 -16.87
CA ASN A 41 4.21 5.14 -15.61
C ASN A 41 5.22 4.92 -14.45
N GLY A 42 6.52 4.99 -14.78
CA GLY A 42 7.61 4.77 -13.83
C GLY A 42 7.90 3.31 -13.47
N PHE A 43 7.22 2.32 -14.08
CA PHE A 43 7.40 0.90 -13.85
C PHE A 43 8.05 0.18 -15.03
N ASN A 44 8.82 -0.87 -14.74
CA ASN A 44 9.41 -1.73 -15.75
C ASN A 44 8.34 -2.67 -16.31
N ILE A 45 8.06 -2.60 -17.60
CA ILE A 45 7.07 -3.43 -18.29
C ILE A 45 7.74 -4.16 -19.45
N ILE A 46 7.52 -5.47 -19.52
CA ILE A 46 7.95 -6.28 -20.67
C ILE A 46 6.83 -6.29 -21.70
N ILE A 47 7.13 -5.86 -22.90
CA ILE A 47 6.20 -5.72 -24.01
C ILE A 47 6.69 -6.52 -25.21
N SER A 48 5.77 -6.91 -26.11
CA SER A 48 6.11 -7.57 -27.38
C SER A 48 6.42 -6.55 -28.48
N ASP A 49 6.94 -7.04 -29.60
CA ASP A 49 7.19 -6.27 -30.84
C ASP A 49 5.90 -5.78 -31.54
N ASP A 50 4.73 -6.19 -31.05
CA ASP A 50 3.43 -5.63 -31.49
C ASP A 50 3.20 -4.17 -31.03
N PHE A 51 3.98 -3.70 -30.06
CA PHE A 51 3.94 -2.34 -29.55
C PHE A 51 5.11 -1.51 -30.11
N HIS A 52 4.89 -0.23 -30.28
CA HIS A 52 5.87 0.71 -30.82
C HIS A 52 5.94 1.97 -29.94
N ILE A 53 7.05 2.71 -30.06
CA ILE A 53 7.17 4.05 -29.46
C ILE A 53 6.00 4.90 -29.99
N ASP A 54 5.50 5.81 -29.17
CA ASP A 54 4.33 6.67 -29.36
C ASP A 54 2.98 5.94 -29.30
N ASN A 55 2.92 4.60 -29.16
CA ASN A 55 1.63 3.96 -28.93
C ASN A 55 1.02 4.42 -27.61
N ILE A 56 -0.27 4.74 -27.65
CA ILE A 56 -1.06 4.96 -26.45
C ILE A 56 -1.60 3.62 -25.96
N VAL A 57 -1.38 3.35 -24.69
CA VAL A 57 -1.73 2.08 -24.03
C VAL A 57 -2.49 2.34 -22.76
N LEU A 58 -3.27 1.36 -22.35
CA LEU A 58 -3.88 1.32 -21.03
C LEU A 58 -3.00 0.47 -20.11
N TYR A 59 -2.49 1.06 -19.04
CA TYR A 59 -1.64 0.42 -18.04
C TYR A 59 -2.42 0.08 -16.76
N PHE A 60 -2.17 -1.10 -16.21
CA PHE A 60 -2.69 -1.56 -14.92
C PHE A 60 -1.53 -1.98 -14.01
N PRO A 61 -1.45 -1.43 -12.78
CA PRO A 61 -0.43 -1.82 -11.80
C PRO A 61 -0.59 -3.28 -11.33
N VAL A 62 0.51 -3.86 -10.83
CA VAL A 62 0.47 -5.15 -10.11
C VAL A 62 -0.50 -5.08 -8.94
N GLU A 63 -1.17 -6.22 -8.63
CA GLU A 63 -2.21 -6.35 -7.60
C GLU A 63 -3.50 -5.56 -7.89
N THR A 64 -3.70 -5.13 -9.13
CA THR A 64 -5.00 -4.61 -9.58
C THR A 64 -5.88 -5.76 -10.08
N ILE A 65 -7.15 -5.74 -9.74
CA ILE A 65 -8.20 -6.53 -10.39
C ILE A 65 -8.78 -5.72 -11.53
N ILE A 66 -8.86 -6.31 -12.71
CA ILE A 66 -9.53 -5.75 -13.88
C ILE A 66 -10.94 -6.35 -13.96
N CYS A 67 -11.95 -5.54 -14.29
CA CYS A 67 -13.33 -6.01 -14.35
C CYS A 67 -13.51 -7.13 -15.39
N SER A 68 -14.35 -8.11 -15.05
CA SER A 68 -14.56 -9.30 -15.86
C SER A 68 -15.09 -9.02 -17.25
N LYS A 69 -15.92 -7.98 -17.40
CA LYS A 69 -16.48 -7.55 -18.70
C LYS A 69 -15.38 -7.14 -19.68
N PHE A 70 -14.36 -6.37 -19.21
CA PHE A 70 -13.24 -5.96 -20.05
C PHE A 70 -12.39 -7.17 -20.45
N LEU A 71 -12.06 -8.04 -19.50
CA LEU A 71 -11.25 -9.23 -19.75
C LEU A 71 -11.95 -10.19 -20.72
N SER A 72 -13.25 -10.43 -20.53
CA SER A 72 -14.07 -11.26 -21.41
C SER A 72 -14.11 -10.74 -22.85
N LYS A 73 -14.45 -9.46 -23.01
CA LYS A 73 -14.60 -8.79 -24.33
C LYS A 73 -13.28 -8.77 -25.13
N ASN A 74 -12.15 -8.82 -24.43
CA ASN A 74 -10.82 -8.82 -25.05
C ASN A 74 -10.17 -10.21 -25.07
N ASN A 75 -10.89 -11.28 -24.69
CA ASN A 75 -10.41 -12.66 -24.65
C ASN A 75 -9.12 -12.84 -23.82
N LEU A 76 -9.01 -12.12 -22.70
CA LEU A 76 -7.80 -12.03 -21.88
C LEU A 76 -7.69 -13.14 -20.81
N TYR A 77 -8.75 -13.91 -20.57
CA TYR A 77 -8.66 -15.08 -19.68
C TYR A 77 -7.83 -16.19 -20.30
N SER A 78 -7.11 -16.92 -19.46
CA SER A 78 -6.20 -18.00 -19.88
C SER A 78 -6.94 -19.21 -20.43
N ILE A 79 -6.19 -20.13 -21.02
CA ILE A 79 -6.75 -21.41 -21.51
C ILE A 79 -7.42 -22.25 -20.43
N ASN A 80 -7.11 -22.03 -19.17
CA ASN A 80 -7.75 -22.72 -18.04
C ASN A 80 -9.11 -22.10 -17.65
N ASP A 81 -9.30 -20.82 -18.00
CA ASP A 81 -10.47 -20.01 -17.66
C ASP A 81 -11.16 -19.42 -18.92
N TYR A 82 -10.86 -19.98 -20.10
CA TYR A 82 -11.34 -19.48 -21.40
C TYR A 82 -12.87 -19.51 -21.53
N ASP A 83 -13.56 -20.26 -20.69
CA ASP A 83 -15.02 -20.29 -20.58
C ASP A 83 -15.63 -18.91 -20.24
N LEU A 84 -14.80 -17.97 -19.78
CA LEU A 84 -15.18 -16.58 -19.49
C LEU A 84 -14.94 -15.62 -20.67
N ASN A 85 -14.28 -16.04 -21.73
CA ASN A 85 -13.98 -15.22 -22.90
C ASN A 85 -15.16 -15.16 -23.88
N ASP A 86 -15.30 -14.06 -24.59
CA ASP A 86 -16.32 -13.89 -25.66
C ASP A 86 -16.15 -14.95 -26.77
N ASN A 87 -14.91 -15.33 -27.10
CA ASN A 87 -14.58 -16.32 -28.11
C ASN A 87 -14.64 -17.78 -27.59
N TYR A 88 -15.26 -18.01 -26.42
CA TYR A 88 -15.37 -19.33 -25.78
C TYR A 88 -15.74 -20.47 -26.75
N SER A 89 -16.78 -20.28 -27.57
CA SER A 89 -17.28 -21.29 -28.49
C SER A 89 -16.24 -21.70 -29.54
N GLU A 90 -15.47 -20.76 -30.07
CA GLU A 90 -14.43 -20.97 -31.07
C GLU A 90 -13.25 -21.76 -30.43
N VAL A 91 -12.79 -21.31 -29.26
CA VAL A 91 -11.70 -21.99 -28.53
C VAL A 91 -12.11 -23.41 -28.14
N ASN A 92 -13.36 -23.60 -27.66
CA ASN A 92 -13.87 -24.89 -27.26
C ASN A 92 -13.94 -25.89 -28.44
N ALA A 93 -14.26 -25.42 -29.65
CA ALA A 93 -14.32 -26.23 -30.85
C ALA A 93 -12.97 -26.81 -31.26
N ILE A 94 -11.86 -26.08 -31.01
CA ILE A 94 -10.54 -26.45 -31.54
C ILE A 94 -9.56 -26.92 -30.47
N LYS A 95 -9.81 -26.70 -29.17
CA LYS A 95 -8.80 -26.89 -28.09
C LYS A 95 -8.21 -28.31 -28.03
N ASN A 96 -8.99 -29.34 -28.42
CA ASN A 96 -8.54 -30.72 -28.42
C ASN A 96 -7.85 -31.11 -29.75
N ALA A 97 -8.25 -30.50 -30.86
CA ALA A 97 -7.70 -30.75 -32.20
C ALA A 97 -6.41 -29.95 -32.47
N ASP A 98 -6.35 -28.71 -32.03
CA ASP A 98 -5.22 -27.83 -32.18
C ASP A 98 -5.01 -26.99 -30.89
N PRO A 99 -4.37 -27.56 -29.85
CA PRO A 99 -4.14 -26.89 -28.58
C PRO A 99 -3.26 -25.64 -28.69
N ILE A 100 -2.34 -25.59 -29.68
CA ILE A 100 -1.44 -24.46 -29.92
C ILE A 100 -2.25 -23.26 -30.40
N LYS A 101 -3.09 -23.47 -31.43
CA LYS A 101 -3.98 -22.45 -31.94
C LYS A 101 -5.00 -22.00 -30.90
N ALA A 102 -5.59 -22.91 -30.13
CA ALA A 102 -6.50 -22.58 -29.05
C ALA A 102 -5.84 -21.67 -28.01
N LYS A 103 -4.57 -21.95 -27.66
CA LYS A 103 -3.79 -21.15 -26.71
C LYS A 103 -3.44 -19.75 -27.25
N SER A 104 -3.24 -19.59 -28.57
CA SER A 104 -2.99 -18.28 -29.17
C SER A 104 -4.24 -17.39 -29.26
N MET A 105 -5.45 -17.94 -29.06
CA MET A 105 -6.71 -17.21 -29.11
C MET A 105 -7.18 -16.68 -27.75
N VAL A 106 -6.42 -16.93 -26.69
CA VAL A 106 -6.75 -16.57 -25.31
C VAL A 106 -5.60 -15.82 -24.67
N GLY A 107 -5.90 -15.12 -23.57
CA GLY A 107 -4.90 -14.41 -22.78
C GLY A 107 -4.26 -15.27 -21.69
N PHE A 108 -3.89 -14.63 -20.58
CA PHE A 108 -3.17 -15.27 -19.48
C PHE A 108 -3.77 -14.97 -18.10
N PHE A 109 -4.87 -14.21 -18.03
CA PHE A 109 -5.52 -13.90 -16.75
C PHE A 109 -6.21 -15.13 -16.16
N SER A 110 -6.05 -15.32 -14.87
CA SER A 110 -6.88 -16.25 -14.10
C SER A 110 -8.28 -15.67 -13.88
N ARG A 111 -9.23 -16.49 -13.50
CA ARG A 111 -10.64 -16.15 -13.24
C ARG A 111 -10.87 -14.93 -12.33
N ASN A 112 -9.94 -14.65 -11.40
CA ASN A 112 -10.03 -13.51 -10.51
C ASN A 112 -9.64 -12.16 -11.14
N GLY A 113 -9.08 -12.16 -12.37
CA GLY A 113 -8.71 -10.94 -13.09
C GLY A 113 -7.53 -10.14 -12.48
N ARG A 114 -6.72 -10.77 -11.61
CA ARG A 114 -5.60 -10.11 -10.94
C ARG A 114 -4.41 -9.92 -11.86
N VAL A 115 -3.88 -8.70 -11.90
CA VAL A 115 -2.60 -8.37 -12.53
C VAL A 115 -1.46 -8.85 -11.64
N ARG A 116 -0.65 -9.77 -12.15
CA ARG A 116 0.50 -10.33 -11.42
C ARG A 116 1.80 -9.71 -11.91
N ILE A 117 2.78 -9.64 -11.02
CA ILE A 117 4.15 -9.42 -11.47
C ILE A 117 4.61 -10.66 -12.24
N LEU A 118 5.21 -10.46 -13.39
CA LEU A 118 5.75 -11.55 -14.20
C LEU A 118 7.28 -11.45 -14.22
N LYS A 119 7.95 -12.61 -14.18
CA LYS A 119 9.39 -12.69 -14.40
C LYS A 119 9.66 -13.45 -15.69
N LEU A 120 10.15 -12.74 -16.71
CA LEU A 120 10.46 -13.29 -18.00
C LEU A 120 11.95 -13.09 -18.28
N ARG A 121 12.66 -14.18 -18.61
CA ARG A 121 14.11 -14.14 -18.92
C ARG A 121 14.97 -13.37 -17.90
N GLY A 122 14.62 -13.52 -16.62
CA GLY A 122 15.33 -12.87 -15.52
C GLY A 122 14.88 -11.45 -15.17
N GLN A 123 14.09 -10.79 -16.02
CA GLN A 123 13.56 -9.45 -15.82
C GLN A 123 12.13 -9.50 -15.27
N TYR A 124 11.77 -8.52 -14.42
CA TYR A 124 10.43 -8.38 -13.88
C TYR A 124 9.60 -7.38 -14.69
N SER A 125 8.33 -7.74 -14.96
CA SER A 125 7.30 -6.84 -15.49
C SER A 125 6.31 -6.48 -14.38
N GLN A 126 6.22 -5.17 -14.09
CA GLN A 126 5.46 -4.63 -12.95
C GLN A 126 4.09 -4.11 -13.37
N GLY A 127 3.31 -4.90 -14.07
CA GLY A 127 1.97 -4.53 -14.50
C GLY A 127 1.58 -5.18 -15.80
N PHE A 128 0.41 -4.80 -16.27
CA PHE A 128 -0.16 -5.23 -17.54
C PHE A 128 -0.46 -4.01 -18.40
N ILE A 129 -0.17 -4.11 -19.68
CA ILE A 129 -0.63 -3.14 -20.68
C ILE A 129 -1.48 -3.82 -21.74
N CYS A 130 -2.40 -3.07 -22.31
CA CYS A 130 -3.13 -3.43 -23.51
C CYS A 130 -3.28 -2.22 -24.42
N ARG A 131 -3.69 -2.47 -25.65
CA ARG A 131 -3.95 -1.40 -26.62
C ARG A 131 -5.11 -0.54 -26.16
N ILE A 132 -5.04 0.75 -26.39
CA ILE A 132 -6.10 1.67 -25.97
C ILE A 132 -7.42 1.37 -26.68
N GLU A 133 -7.35 0.85 -27.91
CA GLU A 133 -8.51 0.46 -28.73
C GLU A 133 -9.32 -0.70 -28.11
N ASP A 134 -8.73 -1.46 -27.19
CA ASP A 134 -9.41 -2.54 -26.49
C ASP A 134 -10.55 -2.01 -25.58
N LEU A 135 -10.52 -0.74 -25.21
CA LEU A 135 -11.63 -0.06 -24.53
C LEU A 135 -12.88 -0.02 -25.38
N ALA A 136 -12.77 0.12 -26.72
CA ALA A 136 -13.92 0.13 -27.62
C ALA A 136 -14.64 -1.23 -27.70
N LYS A 137 -13.95 -2.34 -27.41
CA LYS A 137 -14.57 -3.66 -27.27
C LYS A 137 -15.37 -3.79 -25.96
N TYR A 138 -14.89 -3.15 -24.91
CA TYR A 138 -15.56 -3.09 -23.62
C TYR A 138 -16.83 -2.22 -23.68
N ASP A 139 -16.71 -1.02 -24.28
CA ASP A 139 -17.81 -0.09 -24.49
C ASP A 139 -17.64 0.67 -25.81
N LYS A 140 -18.60 0.51 -26.73
CA LYS A 140 -18.55 1.10 -28.09
C LYS A 140 -18.52 2.63 -28.06
N SER A 141 -19.01 3.28 -27.00
CA SER A 141 -18.98 4.74 -26.86
C SER A 141 -17.56 5.30 -26.73
N LEU A 142 -16.59 4.43 -26.43
CA LEU A 142 -15.19 4.80 -26.26
C LEU A 142 -14.38 4.78 -27.59
N LYS A 143 -15.00 4.43 -28.71
CA LYS A 143 -14.32 4.25 -29.99
C LYS A 143 -13.71 5.53 -30.55
N ASP A 144 -14.43 6.63 -30.42
CA ASP A 144 -14.09 7.90 -31.08
C ASP A 144 -13.54 8.95 -30.11
N ILE A 145 -12.92 8.50 -29.01
CA ILE A 145 -12.30 9.37 -28.02
C ILE A 145 -10.90 9.79 -28.47
N ASP A 146 -10.57 11.06 -28.29
CA ASP A 146 -9.21 11.56 -28.43
C ASP A 146 -8.36 11.16 -27.20
N TYR A 147 -7.76 9.98 -27.27
CA TYR A 147 -6.91 9.45 -26.19
C TYR A 147 -5.59 10.19 -26.06
N GLU A 148 -5.14 10.89 -27.10
CA GLU A 148 -3.93 11.71 -27.07
C GLU A 148 -4.00 12.77 -25.99
N SER A 149 -5.15 13.45 -25.89
CA SER A 149 -5.41 14.48 -24.87
C SER A 149 -5.61 13.92 -23.46
N LEU A 150 -5.71 12.60 -23.31
CA LEU A 150 -5.97 11.91 -22.04
C LEU A 150 -4.77 11.18 -21.47
N VAL A 151 -3.61 11.25 -22.15
CA VAL A 151 -2.36 10.65 -21.63
C VAL A 151 -2.05 11.21 -20.23
N GLY A 152 -1.77 10.33 -19.27
CA GLY A 152 -1.56 10.67 -17.86
C GLY A 152 -2.82 10.58 -16.98
N ILE A 153 -4.03 10.46 -17.57
CA ILE A 153 -5.26 10.31 -16.79
C ILE A 153 -5.32 8.91 -16.16
N SER A 154 -5.56 8.88 -14.84
CA SER A 154 -5.76 7.67 -14.06
C SER A 154 -7.22 7.57 -13.61
N PHE A 155 -7.78 6.35 -13.56
CA PHE A 155 -9.18 6.12 -13.23
C PHE A 155 -9.42 4.69 -12.70
N ASP A 156 -10.52 4.50 -12.01
CA ASP A 156 -11.01 3.18 -11.59
C ASP A 156 -12.48 2.95 -11.99
N GLU A 157 -13.11 3.94 -12.61
CA GLU A 157 -14.46 3.85 -13.17
C GLU A 157 -14.48 4.33 -14.62
N VAL A 158 -15.29 3.66 -15.44
CA VAL A 158 -15.59 4.03 -16.84
C VAL A 158 -17.10 4.16 -16.98
N ASN A 159 -17.59 5.32 -17.42
CA ASN A 159 -19.03 5.63 -17.52
C ASN A 159 -19.81 5.35 -16.22
N GLY A 160 -19.17 5.55 -15.05
CA GLY A 160 -19.74 5.29 -13.73
C GLY A 160 -19.79 3.81 -13.32
N GLU A 161 -19.27 2.89 -14.14
CA GLU A 161 -19.09 1.48 -13.78
C GLU A 161 -17.68 1.24 -13.26
N LYS A 162 -17.54 0.46 -12.17
CA LYS A 162 -16.25 0.08 -11.61
C LYS A 162 -15.44 -0.74 -12.62
N PHE A 163 -14.26 -0.26 -12.97
CA PHE A 163 -13.43 -0.82 -14.02
C PHE A 163 -12.22 -1.61 -13.46
N CYS A 164 -11.61 -1.10 -12.37
CA CYS A 164 -10.53 -1.79 -11.69
C CYS A 164 -10.51 -1.44 -10.20
N TRP A 165 -9.85 -2.29 -9.39
CA TRP A 165 -9.72 -2.10 -7.95
C TRP A 165 -8.55 -2.92 -7.39
N LYS A 166 -8.15 -2.64 -6.14
CA LYS A 166 -7.11 -3.39 -5.44
C LYS A 166 -7.52 -4.86 -5.24
N TYR A 167 -6.62 -5.79 -5.54
CA TYR A 167 -6.76 -7.19 -5.15
C TYR A 167 -6.64 -7.34 -3.63
N ILE A 168 -7.59 -8.03 -3.02
CA ILE A 168 -7.56 -8.42 -1.61
C ILE A 168 -7.63 -9.93 -1.57
N PRO A 169 -6.59 -10.64 -1.07
CA PRO A 169 -6.61 -12.09 -0.98
C PRO A 169 -7.78 -12.57 -0.12
N GLU A 170 -8.52 -13.57 -0.59
CA GLU A 170 -9.53 -14.22 0.25
C GLU A 170 -8.82 -15.09 1.31
N GLU A 171 -9.15 -14.86 2.60
CA GLU A 171 -8.74 -15.79 3.65
C GLU A 171 -9.19 -17.21 3.30
N LYS A 172 -8.26 -18.13 3.13
CA LYS A 172 -8.61 -19.56 3.11
C LYS A 172 -9.27 -19.87 4.45
N LYS A 173 -10.58 -19.93 4.46
CA LYS A 173 -11.35 -20.39 5.62
C LYS A 173 -10.86 -21.80 5.95
N THR A 174 -9.93 -21.90 6.91
CA THR A 174 -9.65 -23.17 7.55
C THR A 174 -10.98 -23.66 8.10
N LEU A 175 -11.49 -24.75 7.50
CA LEU A 175 -12.74 -25.41 7.88
C LEU A 175 -12.58 -26.04 9.26
N THR A 176 -12.48 -25.21 10.30
CA THR A 176 -12.85 -25.64 11.63
C THR A 176 -14.37 -25.56 11.70
N PRO A 177 -15.08 -26.67 12.03
CA PRO A 177 -16.53 -26.63 12.11
C PRO A 177 -16.92 -25.66 13.21
N HIS A 178 -17.31 -24.44 12.85
CA HIS A 178 -17.86 -23.48 13.77
C HIS A 178 -19.20 -24.04 14.27
N LYS A 179 -19.24 -24.43 15.55
CA LYS A 179 -20.49 -24.54 16.29
C LYS A 179 -21.32 -23.29 15.96
N LYS A 180 -22.54 -23.48 15.42
CA LYS A 180 -23.51 -22.42 15.18
C LYS A 180 -23.65 -21.58 16.45
N VAL A 181 -22.98 -20.45 16.49
CA VAL A 181 -23.21 -19.46 17.55
C VAL A 181 -24.55 -18.82 17.22
N ASN A 182 -25.55 -19.10 18.05
CA ASN A 182 -26.86 -18.49 17.98
C ASN A 182 -26.72 -16.97 17.99
N ARG A 183 -26.92 -16.36 16.83
CA ARG A 183 -26.92 -14.90 16.61
C ARG A 183 -28.17 -14.26 17.21
N ARG A 184 -28.25 -14.17 18.53
CA ARG A 184 -28.98 -13.09 19.17
C ARG A 184 -28.02 -11.92 19.35
N ASN A 185 -27.68 -11.27 18.24
CA ASN A 185 -26.96 -10.00 18.25
C ASN A 185 -27.88 -8.91 18.82
N LYS A 186 -27.91 -8.75 20.14
CA LYS A 186 -28.21 -7.44 20.70
C LYS A 186 -27.15 -6.50 20.12
N LYS A 187 -27.56 -5.55 19.29
CA LYS A 187 -26.71 -4.43 18.84
C LYS A 187 -26.15 -3.77 20.10
N LEU A 188 -24.92 -4.11 20.45
CA LEU A 188 -24.19 -3.42 21.53
C LEU A 188 -24.07 -1.98 21.07
N LYS A 189 -24.66 -1.05 21.80
CA LYS A 189 -24.46 0.38 21.59
C LYS A 189 -22.98 0.64 21.86
N ARG A 190 -22.20 0.80 20.77
CA ARG A 190 -20.83 1.30 20.84
C ARG A 190 -20.91 2.71 21.38
N PHE A 191 -20.23 2.98 22.47
CA PHE A 191 -19.96 4.34 22.89
C PHE A 191 -18.78 4.80 22.06
N ASP A 192 -19.04 5.66 21.07
CA ASP A 192 -17.99 6.32 20.33
C ASP A 192 -17.38 7.39 21.23
N ARG A 193 -16.12 7.21 21.57
CA ARG A 193 -15.39 8.14 22.43
C ARG A 193 -14.53 9.12 21.63
N LEU A 194 -14.46 8.98 20.32
CA LEU A 194 -13.65 9.88 19.51
C LEU A 194 -14.30 11.24 19.37
N VAL A 195 -13.58 12.28 19.73
CA VAL A 195 -13.92 13.64 19.35
C VAL A 195 -13.59 13.80 17.85
N PRO A 196 -14.51 14.39 17.06
CA PRO A 196 -14.25 14.60 15.63
C PRO A 196 -12.92 15.29 15.38
N GLU A 197 -12.25 14.91 14.27
CA GLU A 197 -10.99 15.50 13.80
C GLU A 197 -9.74 15.23 14.63
N GLN A 198 -9.88 14.70 15.86
CA GLN A 198 -8.74 14.41 16.74
C GLN A 198 -7.91 13.21 16.28
N PHE A 199 -8.55 12.16 15.71
CA PHE A 199 -7.88 10.95 15.25
C PHE A 199 -7.87 10.86 13.72
N SER A 200 -6.72 10.50 13.15
CA SER A 200 -6.61 10.20 11.71
C SER A 200 -5.90 8.87 11.50
N TYR A 201 -6.44 8.04 10.63
CA TYR A 201 -5.74 6.86 10.16
C TYR A 201 -4.50 7.24 9.33
N HIS A 202 -3.59 6.29 9.15
CA HIS A 202 -2.52 6.45 8.21
C HIS A 202 -3.08 6.38 6.78
N TYR A 203 -2.69 7.31 5.93
CA TYR A 203 -3.04 7.27 4.50
C TYR A 203 -2.11 6.32 3.73
N ASP A 204 -2.60 5.76 2.64
CA ASP A 204 -1.77 4.97 1.74
C ASP A 204 -0.74 5.86 1.05
N THR A 205 0.54 5.57 1.31
CA THR A 205 1.64 6.26 0.64
C THR A 205 1.59 5.92 -0.85
N LYS A 206 1.62 6.95 -1.71
CA LYS A 206 1.64 6.76 -3.17
C LYS A 206 2.90 6.02 -3.62
N GLN A 207 2.84 5.33 -4.75
CA GLN A 207 4.02 4.83 -5.43
C GLN A 207 4.84 6.00 -5.99
N LEU A 208 6.18 5.91 -5.88
CA LEU A 208 7.07 6.96 -6.38
C LEU A 208 7.07 7.06 -7.90
N GLY A 209 7.06 5.92 -8.60
CA GLY A 209 7.17 5.89 -10.06
C GLY A 209 6.21 6.87 -10.76
N PRO A 210 4.88 6.72 -10.60
CA PRO A 210 3.90 7.63 -11.20
C PRO A 210 3.99 9.08 -10.71
N ALA A 211 4.54 9.28 -9.53
CA ALA A 211 4.56 10.58 -8.84
C ALA A 211 5.94 11.24 -8.83
N ILE A 212 6.91 10.73 -9.58
CA ILE A 212 8.30 11.21 -9.53
C ILE A 212 8.40 12.71 -9.83
N HIS A 213 7.57 13.22 -10.74
CA HIS A 213 7.54 14.64 -11.10
C HIS A 213 6.96 15.56 -10.01
N GLU A 214 6.37 14.99 -8.95
CA GLU A 214 5.93 15.77 -7.78
C GLU A 214 7.11 16.20 -6.89
N ILE A 215 8.30 15.64 -7.08
CA ILE A 215 9.51 15.99 -6.31
C ILE A 215 10.24 17.15 -7.00
N ASN A 216 10.31 18.29 -6.32
CA ASN A 216 11.17 19.38 -6.77
C ASN A 216 12.63 19.00 -6.52
N PRO A 217 13.54 19.09 -7.52
CA PRO A 217 14.96 18.79 -7.35
C PRO A 217 15.65 19.55 -6.21
N ASN A 218 15.20 20.77 -5.91
CA ASN A 218 15.74 21.59 -4.83
C ASN A 218 15.09 21.36 -3.46
N ALA A 219 13.99 20.58 -3.39
CA ALA A 219 13.33 20.29 -2.12
C ALA A 219 14.23 19.49 -1.18
N ILE A 220 14.14 19.79 0.11
CA ILE A 220 14.77 18.95 1.14
C ILE A 220 13.95 17.66 1.25
N ILE A 221 14.59 16.54 0.97
CA ILE A 221 14.00 15.21 1.11
C ILE A 221 14.67 14.40 2.21
N SER A 222 13.92 13.49 2.78
CA SER A 222 14.46 12.37 3.53
C SER A 222 14.20 11.07 2.78
N ILE A 223 15.14 10.12 2.88
CA ILE A 223 14.99 8.75 2.44
C ILE A 223 15.15 7.85 3.65
N THR A 224 14.16 7.00 3.90
CA THR A 224 14.15 6.10 5.05
C THR A 224 13.88 4.68 4.60
N THR A 225 14.31 3.71 5.41
CA THR A 225 14.00 2.29 5.17
C THR A 225 12.51 2.04 5.33
N LYS A 226 11.89 1.39 4.34
CA LYS A 226 10.56 0.83 4.49
C LYS A 226 10.66 -0.56 5.12
N LEU A 227 10.05 -0.73 6.30
CA LEU A 227 10.00 -2.02 6.99
C LEU A 227 8.74 -2.79 6.62
N HIS A 228 8.86 -4.10 6.51
CA HIS A 228 7.76 -5.04 6.31
C HIS A 228 7.34 -5.62 7.67
N GLY A 229 6.30 -5.06 8.26
CA GLY A 229 5.78 -5.41 9.57
C GLY A 229 4.26 -5.36 9.63
N THR A 230 3.71 -4.74 10.65
CA THR A 230 2.30 -4.37 10.72
C THR A 230 2.15 -2.95 11.22
N SER A 231 1.40 -2.15 10.48
CA SER A 231 1.18 -0.74 10.77
C SER A 231 0.42 -0.55 12.09
N ALA A 232 0.85 0.42 12.88
CA ALA A 232 0.24 0.75 14.16
C ALA A 232 0.17 2.26 14.38
N ILE A 233 -0.89 2.69 15.06
CA ILE A 233 -1.14 4.09 15.41
C ILE A 233 -1.41 4.16 16.90
N PHE A 234 -0.71 5.02 17.60
CA PHE A 234 -0.88 5.27 19.03
C PHE A 234 -1.05 6.75 19.27
N SER A 235 -2.13 7.13 19.93
CA SER A 235 -2.53 8.52 20.11
C SER A 235 -2.88 8.81 21.57
N ASN A 236 -2.60 10.02 22.04
CA ASN A 236 -3.09 10.57 23.27
C ASN A 236 -3.84 11.88 22.96
N ILE A 237 -5.12 11.75 22.65
CA ILE A 237 -5.96 12.80 22.07
C ILE A 237 -7.23 13.02 22.88
N LEU A 238 -7.95 14.10 22.61
CA LEU A 238 -9.23 14.36 23.23
C LEU A 238 -10.24 13.26 22.86
N THR A 239 -10.84 12.70 23.88
CA THR A 239 -11.88 11.67 23.80
C THR A 239 -13.07 12.02 24.67
N TYR A 240 -14.27 11.63 24.27
CA TYR A 240 -15.42 11.79 25.13
C TYR A 240 -15.31 10.88 26.35
N ARG A 241 -15.59 11.41 27.53
CA ARG A 241 -15.67 10.64 28.78
C ARG A 241 -17.10 10.25 29.13
N LYS A 242 -17.26 9.18 29.86
CA LYS A 242 -18.59 8.82 30.42
C LYS A 242 -18.91 9.75 31.59
N LEU A 243 -19.95 10.57 31.42
CA LEU A 243 -20.44 11.40 32.51
C LEU A 243 -21.08 10.54 33.62
N SER A 244 -20.80 10.88 34.86
CA SER A 244 -21.51 10.34 36.03
C SER A 244 -23.01 10.75 36.02
N LEU A 245 -23.85 10.09 36.80
CA LEU A 245 -25.27 10.43 36.89
C LEU A 245 -25.47 11.89 37.34
N PHE A 246 -24.67 12.36 38.29
CA PHE A 246 -24.73 13.72 38.77
C PHE A 246 -24.33 14.74 37.70
N GLU A 247 -23.32 14.47 36.94
CA GLU A 247 -22.90 15.33 35.81
C GLU A 247 -23.94 15.35 34.68
N LYS A 248 -24.61 14.23 34.42
CA LYS A 248 -25.75 14.17 33.49
C LYS A 248 -26.90 15.06 33.92
N ILE A 249 -27.22 15.04 35.21
CA ILE A 249 -28.24 15.91 35.80
C ILE A 249 -27.84 17.38 35.69
N LYS A 250 -26.59 17.73 36.06
CA LYS A 250 -26.06 19.09 35.87
C LYS A 250 -26.15 19.56 34.42
N ASN A 251 -25.72 18.69 33.48
CA ASN A 251 -25.78 19.02 32.05
C ASN A 251 -27.21 19.18 31.55
N PHE A 252 -28.18 18.40 32.08
CA PHE A 252 -29.61 18.54 31.77
C PHE A 252 -30.18 19.89 32.24
N PHE A 253 -29.73 20.39 33.37
CA PHE A 253 -30.12 21.72 33.88
C PHE A 253 -29.27 22.87 33.29
N GLY A 254 -28.50 22.63 32.23
CA GLY A 254 -27.75 23.67 31.51
C GLY A 254 -26.42 24.08 32.15
N PHE A 255 -25.98 23.41 33.24
CA PHE A 255 -24.66 23.67 33.80
C PHE A 255 -23.57 23.12 32.89
N LYS A 256 -22.50 23.91 32.68
CA LYS A 256 -21.34 23.52 31.87
C LYS A 256 -20.62 22.34 32.52
N VAL A 257 -20.59 21.20 31.85
CA VAL A 257 -19.90 19.98 32.32
C VAL A 257 -18.84 19.65 31.28
N ASN A 258 -17.60 19.44 31.73
CA ASN A 258 -16.54 18.98 30.80
C ASN A 258 -16.87 17.56 30.32
N LYS A 259 -17.01 17.40 29.01
CA LYS A 259 -17.38 16.15 28.34
C LYS A 259 -16.18 15.41 27.75
N GLU A 260 -15.01 16.03 27.73
CA GLU A 260 -13.82 15.56 27.06
C GLU A 260 -12.67 15.38 28.04
N GLU A 261 -11.80 14.43 27.75
CA GLU A 261 -10.57 14.14 28.47
C GLU A 261 -9.53 13.60 27.51
N TYR A 262 -8.24 13.83 27.78
CA TYR A 262 -7.20 13.15 27.04
C TYR A 262 -7.25 11.65 27.31
N GLY A 263 -7.18 10.85 26.27
CA GLY A 263 -7.26 9.41 26.36
C GLY A 263 -6.42 8.72 25.27
N TYR A 264 -5.89 7.56 25.64
CA TYR A 264 -5.10 6.77 24.70
C TYR A 264 -6.00 6.01 23.73
N VAL A 265 -5.71 6.15 22.44
CA VAL A 265 -6.33 5.41 21.34
C VAL A 265 -5.26 4.66 20.60
N TYR A 266 -5.47 3.39 20.31
CA TYR A 266 -4.57 2.63 19.45
C TYR A 266 -5.33 1.88 18.36
N SER A 267 -4.68 1.75 17.21
CA SER A 267 -5.28 1.24 15.99
C SER A 267 -4.26 0.41 15.21
N SER A 268 -4.74 -0.56 14.46
CA SER A 268 -4.05 -1.04 13.27
C SER A 268 -4.17 0.00 12.17
N ARG A 269 -3.79 -0.33 10.92
CA ARG A 269 -3.86 0.56 9.78
C ARG A 269 -5.26 1.18 9.59
N SER A 270 -6.32 0.39 9.76
CA SER A 270 -7.70 0.78 9.42
C SER A 270 -8.72 0.56 10.54
N VAL A 271 -8.33 -0.07 11.67
CA VAL A 271 -9.25 -0.47 12.73
C VAL A 271 -8.76 -0.03 14.09
N ILE A 272 -9.56 0.82 14.77
CA ILE A 272 -9.30 1.18 16.16
C ILE A 272 -9.57 -0.04 17.05
N LYS A 273 -8.53 -0.43 17.79
CA LYS A 273 -8.54 -1.63 18.66
C LYS A 273 -8.69 -1.31 20.16
N ASN A 274 -9.03 -0.09 20.47
CA ASN A 274 -9.08 0.42 21.80
C ASN A 274 -10.08 -0.34 22.69
N ARG A 275 -9.73 -0.61 23.97
CA ARG A 275 -10.53 -1.35 24.97
C ARG A 275 -11.88 -0.71 25.34
N TYR A 276 -12.24 0.43 24.78
CA TYR A 276 -13.54 1.06 24.99
C TYR A 276 -14.70 0.31 24.30
N ILE A 277 -14.39 -0.69 23.51
CA ILE A 277 -15.36 -1.63 22.96
C ILE A 277 -15.50 -2.77 23.97
N THR A 278 -16.46 -2.65 24.88
CA THR A 278 -16.78 -3.71 25.84
C THR A 278 -17.33 -4.94 25.11
N LYS A 279 -16.60 -5.97 25.07
CA LYS A 279 -16.73 -7.42 24.91
C LYS A 279 -15.88 -7.94 23.77
N LYS A 280 -15.15 -9.01 24.14
CA LYS A 280 -14.28 -9.88 23.34
C LYS A 280 -14.13 -9.47 21.90
N ASP A 281 -12.98 -8.92 21.62
CA ASP A 281 -12.47 -8.61 20.30
C ASP A 281 -12.77 -9.75 19.31
N PRO A 282 -13.33 -9.47 18.13
CA PRO A 282 -13.31 -10.45 17.07
C PRO A 282 -11.85 -10.86 16.90
N LYS A 283 -11.58 -12.16 16.91
CA LYS A 283 -10.26 -12.78 16.85
C LYS A 283 -9.31 -11.92 16.03
N SER A 284 -8.28 -11.35 16.68
CA SER A 284 -7.20 -10.69 15.95
C SER A 284 -6.62 -11.73 14.99
N PHE A 285 -6.22 -11.33 13.82
CA PHE A 285 -5.59 -12.20 12.82
C PHE A 285 -4.50 -13.09 13.45
N TYR A 286 -3.73 -12.53 14.37
CA TYR A 286 -2.65 -13.23 15.08
C TYR A 286 -3.08 -14.10 16.27
N GLY A 287 -4.37 -14.15 16.60
CA GLY A 287 -4.81 -14.80 17.85
C GLY A 287 -4.49 -14.02 19.14
N GLN A 288 -3.73 -12.91 19.07
CA GLN A 288 -3.44 -11.98 20.15
C GLN A 288 -3.48 -10.52 19.67
N ASP A 289 -3.79 -9.59 20.59
CA ASP A 289 -3.77 -8.15 20.32
C ASP A 289 -2.35 -7.58 20.45
N ILE A 290 -1.53 -7.71 19.40
CA ILE A 290 -0.16 -7.17 19.40
C ILE A 290 -0.16 -5.64 19.55
N TRP A 291 -1.13 -4.93 18.95
CA TRP A 291 -1.25 -3.47 19.07
C TRP A 291 -1.51 -3.05 20.53
N GLY A 292 -2.38 -3.77 21.24
CA GLY A 292 -2.63 -3.54 22.66
C GLY A 292 -1.39 -3.81 23.51
N LYS A 293 -0.60 -4.84 23.18
CA LYS A 293 0.68 -5.13 23.86
C LYS A 293 1.68 -4.01 23.69
N VAL A 294 1.82 -3.48 22.47
CA VAL A 294 2.68 -2.32 22.22
C VAL A 294 2.15 -1.08 22.94
N ALA A 295 0.83 -0.84 22.90
CA ALA A 295 0.18 0.27 23.59
C ALA A 295 0.44 0.28 25.10
N GLU A 296 0.41 -0.89 25.76
CA GLU A 296 0.73 -1.05 27.20
C GLU A 296 2.14 -0.54 27.54
N VAL A 297 3.07 -0.62 26.59
CA VAL A 297 4.46 -0.19 26.78
C VAL A 297 4.65 1.29 26.47
N ILE A 298 4.08 1.79 25.35
CA ILE A 298 4.47 3.11 24.82
C ILE A 298 3.51 4.24 25.16
N ASN A 299 2.23 3.97 25.44
CA ASN A 299 1.21 5.02 25.62
C ASN A 299 1.60 6.07 26.66
N LYS A 300 2.17 5.64 27.79
CA LYS A 300 2.56 6.56 28.89
C LYS A 300 3.64 7.59 28.47
N TYR A 301 4.30 7.39 27.33
CA TYR A 301 5.32 8.30 26.81
C TYR A 301 4.80 9.19 25.70
N ILE A 302 3.53 9.08 25.32
CA ILE A 302 2.90 9.90 24.28
C ILE A 302 2.23 11.10 24.94
N PRO A 303 2.74 12.32 24.74
CA PRO A 303 2.15 13.55 25.27
C PRO A 303 0.72 13.79 24.75
N ASN A 304 -0.02 14.65 25.48
CA ASN A 304 -1.34 15.10 25.05
C ASN A 304 -1.29 15.74 23.66
N GLY A 305 -2.27 15.43 22.83
CA GLY A 305 -2.37 15.93 21.44
C GLY A 305 -1.49 15.18 20.43
N MET A 306 -0.63 14.26 20.86
CA MET A 306 0.30 13.57 19.96
C MET A 306 -0.29 12.26 19.41
N THR A 307 -0.05 12.02 18.12
CA THR A 307 -0.30 10.73 17.46
C THR A 307 0.99 10.24 16.82
N VAL A 308 1.37 9.00 17.14
CA VAL A 308 2.57 8.33 16.65
C VAL A 308 2.16 7.20 15.71
N TYR A 309 2.64 7.25 14.48
CA TYR A 309 2.48 6.21 13.46
C TYR A 309 3.79 5.44 13.34
N GLY A 310 3.71 4.15 13.23
CA GLY A 310 4.92 3.33 13.13
C GLY A 310 4.63 1.91 12.66
N GLU A 311 5.69 1.13 12.61
CA GLU A 311 5.66 -0.27 12.20
C GLU A 311 6.03 -1.16 13.36
N ILE A 312 5.24 -2.21 13.62
CA ILE A 312 5.58 -3.26 14.58
C ILE A 312 6.21 -4.39 13.79
N VAL A 313 7.42 -4.80 14.19
CA VAL A 313 8.22 -5.83 13.52
C VAL A 313 8.69 -6.92 14.49
N GLY A 314 9.18 -8.04 13.96
CA GLY A 314 9.74 -9.15 14.72
C GLY A 314 8.71 -10.23 14.99
N TYR A 315 8.49 -10.58 16.25
CA TYR A 315 7.64 -11.70 16.66
C TYR A 315 6.42 -11.23 17.44
N LEU A 316 5.40 -12.07 17.47
CA LEU A 316 4.29 -11.88 18.42
C LEU A 316 4.80 -12.05 19.85
N ASP A 317 4.21 -11.30 20.78
CA ASP A 317 4.65 -11.26 22.17
C ASP A 317 4.64 -12.65 22.81
N GLY A 318 5.82 -13.12 23.27
CA GLY A 318 6.00 -14.45 23.86
C GLY A 318 5.79 -15.63 22.90
N SER A 319 5.77 -15.43 21.59
CA SER A 319 5.48 -16.46 20.58
C SER A 319 6.66 -16.66 19.61
N THR A 320 6.76 -17.84 19.03
CA THR A 320 7.70 -18.12 17.92
C THR A 320 7.18 -17.64 16.56
N THR A 321 5.92 -17.16 16.51
CA THR A 321 5.29 -16.68 15.28
C THR A 321 5.84 -15.30 14.92
N MET A 322 6.38 -15.14 13.73
CA MET A 322 6.78 -13.84 13.20
C MET A 322 5.57 -13.01 12.77
N ILE A 323 5.66 -11.68 12.90
CA ILE A 323 4.66 -10.73 12.41
C ILE A 323 4.63 -10.81 10.89
N GLN A 324 5.79 -10.74 10.23
CA GLN A 324 5.95 -11.03 8.81
C GLN A 324 6.96 -12.15 8.62
N LYS A 325 6.62 -13.12 7.79
CA LYS A 325 7.42 -14.33 7.58
C LYS A 325 8.85 -13.97 7.16
N ASP A 326 9.82 -14.54 7.86
CA ASP A 326 11.26 -14.39 7.64
C ASP A 326 11.84 -12.99 7.92
N HIS A 327 11.02 -12.00 8.35
CA HIS A 327 11.46 -10.63 8.64
C HIS A 327 11.58 -10.38 10.15
N ASP A 328 12.69 -10.83 10.76
CA ASP A 328 12.89 -10.71 12.20
C ASP A 328 13.42 -9.35 12.67
N TYR A 329 14.02 -8.54 11.79
CA TYR A 329 14.62 -7.23 12.07
C TYR A 329 15.49 -7.22 13.34
N GLY A 330 16.29 -8.30 13.55
CA GLY A 330 17.15 -8.45 14.68
C GLY A 330 16.43 -8.61 16.02
N CYS A 331 15.14 -8.91 16.01
CA CYS A 331 14.40 -9.24 17.21
C CYS A 331 14.77 -10.65 17.72
N THR A 332 14.75 -10.81 19.03
CA THR A 332 14.81 -12.13 19.67
C THR A 332 13.45 -12.81 19.53
N VAL A 333 13.44 -14.13 19.40
CA VAL A 333 12.19 -14.92 19.35
C VAL A 333 11.27 -14.55 20.54
N GLY A 334 10.00 -14.31 20.24
CA GLY A 334 9.02 -13.85 21.22
C GLY A 334 9.08 -12.36 21.56
N CYS A 335 9.93 -11.59 20.87
CA CYS A 335 10.05 -10.15 21.07
C CYS A 335 9.65 -9.40 19.80
N TRP A 336 9.04 -8.25 20.01
CA TRP A 336 8.71 -7.29 18.97
C TRP A 336 9.46 -5.98 19.20
N LYS A 337 9.58 -5.18 18.13
CA LYS A 337 10.00 -3.78 18.19
C LYS A 337 9.00 -2.92 17.46
N PHE A 338 8.85 -1.68 17.93
CA PHE A 338 8.07 -0.65 17.27
C PHE A 338 9.00 0.43 16.73
N MET A 339 8.86 0.78 15.46
CA MET A 339 9.59 1.86 14.80
C MET A 339 8.63 3.01 14.47
N PRO A 340 8.66 4.12 15.22
CA PRO A 340 7.97 5.34 14.82
C PRO A 340 8.55 5.91 13.52
N TYR A 341 7.68 6.22 12.55
CA TYR A 341 8.13 6.84 11.28
C TYR A 341 7.41 8.17 10.98
N ARG A 342 6.32 8.46 11.69
CA ARG A 342 5.55 9.69 11.50
C ARG A 342 4.93 10.11 12.82
N ILE A 343 4.97 11.39 13.14
CA ILE A 343 4.31 11.98 14.32
C ILE A 343 3.50 13.19 13.86
N THR A 344 2.25 13.26 14.33
CA THR A 344 1.41 14.44 14.21
C THR A 344 1.04 14.94 15.60
N GLN A 345 0.85 16.24 15.73
CA GLN A 345 0.41 16.88 16.97
C GLN A 345 -0.76 17.79 16.68
N ILE A 346 -1.74 17.77 17.57
CA ILE A 346 -2.91 18.65 17.55
C ILE A 346 -2.80 19.56 18.78
N ASP A 347 -2.87 20.86 18.57
CA ASP A 347 -2.85 21.85 19.64
C ASP A 347 -4.25 22.11 20.23
N GLU A 348 -4.34 23.08 21.17
CA GLU A 348 -5.59 23.49 21.83
C GLU A 348 -6.59 24.15 20.86
N ASN A 349 -6.14 24.63 19.71
CA ASN A 349 -6.98 25.27 18.67
C ASN A 349 -7.47 24.25 17.64
N ASN A 350 -7.11 22.97 17.77
CA ASN A 350 -7.26 21.89 16.79
C ASN A 350 -6.40 22.06 15.53
N ASP A 351 -5.35 22.91 15.57
CA ASP A 351 -4.40 23.01 14.50
C ASP A 351 -3.47 21.79 14.51
N LYS A 352 -3.42 21.12 13.38
CA LYS A 352 -2.65 19.88 13.20
C LYS A 352 -1.32 20.19 12.53
N THR A 353 -0.24 19.74 13.14
CA THR A 353 1.12 19.79 12.58
C THR A 353 1.70 18.41 12.41
N GLU A 354 2.58 18.23 11.46
CA GLU A 354 3.33 17.00 11.25
C GLU A 354 4.82 17.26 11.43
N TRP A 355 5.48 16.41 12.18
CA TRP A 355 6.90 16.54 12.46
C TRP A 355 7.75 16.09 11.26
N ASN A 356 8.88 16.79 11.04
CA ASN A 356 9.88 16.32 10.10
C ASN A 356 10.59 15.06 10.63
N VAL A 357 11.28 14.34 9.74
CA VAL A 357 11.89 13.05 10.04
C VAL A 357 12.94 13.15 11.17
N ASN A 358 13.69 14.25 11.24
CA ASN A 358 14.71 14.45 12.28
C ASN A 358 14.09 14.62 13.66
N LEU A 359 12.95 15.31 13.76
CA LEU A 359 12.21 15.43 15.04
C LEU A 359 11.68 14.06 15.49
N VAL A 360 11.14 13.25 14.57
CA VAL A 360 10.70 11.88 14.88
C VAL A 360 11.86 11.03 15.37
N TYR A 361 13.01 11.09 14.69
CA TYR A 361 14.23 10.38 15.07
C TYR A 361 14.71 10.81 16.46
N ASN A 362 14.87 12.12 16.68
CA ASN A 362 15.38 12.68 17.95
C ASN A 362 14.45 12.35 19.12
N TRP A 363 13.13 12.42 18.94
CA TRP A 363 12.17 12.00 19.95
C TRP A 363 12.33 10.52 20.30
N THR A 364 12.49 9.67 19.30
CA THR A 364 12.68 8.22 19.51
C THR A 364 13.99 7.91 20.25
N ILE A 365 15.08 8.56 19.87
CA ILE A 365 16.39 8.42 20.58
C ILE A 365 16.30 8.97 22.00
N GLY A 366 15.63 10.12 22.19
CA GLY A 366 15.38 10.68 23.50
C GLY A 366 14.61 9.72 24.43
N LEU A 367 13.59 9.06 23.91
CA LEU A 367 12.86 8.02 24.67
C LEU A 367 13.77 6.86 25.08
N ILE A 368 14.57 6.33 24.14
CA ILE A 368 15.45 5.19 24.42
C ILE A 368 16.52 5.56 25.45
N ASN A 369 17.07 6.77 25.37
CA ASN A 369 18.12 7.24 26.30
C ASN A 369 17.59 7.49 27.72
N ASN A 370 16.38 8.07 27.82
CA ASN A 370 15.77 8.40 29.11
C ASN A 370 15.06 7.18 29.75
N HIS A 371 14.76 6.14 28.96
CA HIS A 371 14.01 4.96 29.37
C HIS A 371 14.67 3.69 28.86
N PRO A 372 15.75 3.21 29.52
CA PRO A 372 16.52 2.05 29.07
C PRO A 372 15.71 0.76 28.84
N GLU A 373 14.55 0.62 29.53
CA GLU A 373 13.62 -0.48 29.33
C GLU A 373 13.02 -0.52 27.93
N LEU A 374 13.02 0.61 27.20
CA LEU A 374 12.51 0.71 25.85
C LEU A 374 13.54 0.31 24.76
N LYS A 375 14.82 0.18 25.11
CA LYS A 375 15.91 -0.10 24.17
C LYS A 375 15.67 -1.34 23.29
N ASN A 376 15.00 -2.36 23.84
CA ASN A 376 14.66 -3.60 23.14
C ASN A 376 13.22 -3.63 22.62
N ARG A 377 12.46 -2.52 22.75
CA ARG A 377 11.03 -2.40 22.36
C ARG A 377 10.79 -1.31 21.32
N ILE A 378 11.66 -0.30 21.28
CA ILE A 378 11.56 0.77 20.28
C ILE A 378 12.86 0.77 19.48
N MET A 379 12.76 0.97 18.18
CA MET A 379 13.90 1.19 17.30
C MET A 379 13.77 2.53 16.59
N PRO A 380 14.86 3.28 16.45
CA PRO A 380 14.81 4.55 15.72
C PRO A 380 14.60 4.30 14.23
N LEU A 381 13.99 5.27 13.58
CA LEU A 381 13.86 5.31 12.13
C LEU A 381 15.26 5.30 11.48
N ASN A 382 15.46 4.47 10.48
CA ASN A 382 16.72 4.43 9.74
C ASN A 382 16.68 5.44 8.59
N ILE A 383 17.33 6.60 8.81
CA ILE A 383 17.45 7.66 7.82
C ILE A 383 18.68 7.35 6.94
N LEU A 384 18.43 7.11 5.66
CA LEU A 384 19.45 6.76 4.66
C LEU A 384 20.00 8.01 3.96
N TYR A 385 19.16 9.05 3.81
CA TYR A 385 19.54 10.33 3.23
C TYR A 385 18.70 11.46 3.82
N TYR A 386 19.29 12.66 3.93
CA TYR A 386 18.61 13.89 4.28
C TYR A 386 19.33 15.08 3.61
N GLY A 387 18.65 15.80 2.73
CA GLY A 387 19.22 16.92 2.00
C GLY A 387 18.43 17.26 0.72
N PRO A 388 18.91 18.22 -0.09
CA PRO A 388 18.29 18.54 -1.38
C PRO A 388 18.26 17.30 -2.29
N ALA A 389 17.13 17.05 -2.97
CA ALA A 389 16.98 15.84 -3.80
C ALA A 389 18.06 15.74 -4.90
N LYS A 390 18.40 16.85 -5.56
CA LYS A 390 19.44 16.91 -6.59
C LYS A 390 20.84 16.56 -6.10
N ASP A 391 21.10 16.77 -4.79
CA ASP A 391 22.43 16.56 -4.21
C ASP A 391 22.75 15.08 -3.96
N LEU A 392 21.75 14.21 -4.01
CA LEU A 392 21.93 12.78 -3.81
C LEU A 392 22.79 12.13 -4.90
N TYR A 393 22.57 12.51 -6.17
CA TYR A 393 23.28 11.99 -7.32
C TYR A 393 23.85 13.15 -8.16
N LYS A 394 25.09 13.56 -7.85
CA LYS A 394 25.72 14.71 -8.49
C LYS A 394 25.92 14.57 -9.99
N ASP A 395 26.05 13.36 -10.50
CA ASP A 395 26.27 13.06 -11.91
C ASP A 395 25.04 13.33 -12.79
N ILE A 396 23.84 13.40 -12.19
CA ILE A 396 22.59 13.72 -12.89
C ILE A 396 22.01 15.09 -12.53
N GLU A 397 22.70 15.89 -11.69
CA GLU A 397 22.19 17.18 -11.19
C GLU A 397 21.67 18.10 -12.30
N ASN A 398 22.33 18.09 -13.47
CA ASN A 398 22.01 18.93 -14.61
C ASN A 398 21.35 18.14 -15.78
N SER A 399 20.81 16.94 -15.52
CA SER A 399 20.11 16.17 -16.56
C SER A 399 18.80 16.86 -16.95
N GLU A 400 18.52 16.93 -18.25
CA GLU A 400 17.23 17.38 -18.79
C GLU A 400 16.08 16.41 -18.38
N HIS A 401 16.42 15.15 -18.10
CA HIS A 401 15.51 14.08 -17.67
C HIS A 401 15.75 13.71 -16.20
N TRP A 402 15.99 14.70 -15.35
CA TRP A 402 16.40 14.48 -13.95
C TRP A 402 15.47 13.54 -13.20
N HIS A 403 14.16 13.66 -13.35
CA HIS A 403 13.19 12.85 -12.62
C HIS A 403 13.29 11.36 -12.97
N GLU A 404 13.38 11.06 -14.25
CA GLU A 404 13.53 9.69 -14.75
C GLU A 404 14.85 9.08 -14.32
N ASP A 405 15.94 9.83 -14.49
CA ASP A 405 17.29 9.41 -14.09
C ASP A 405 17.36 9.19 -12.58
N PHE A 406 16.80 10.11 -11.79
CA PHE A 406 16.74 10.00 -10.34
C PHE A 406 15.97 8.73 -9.91
N LEU A 407 14.83 8.48 -10.50
CA LEU A 407 14.04 7.27 -10.23
C LEU A 407 14.81 5.99 -10.60
N GLN A 408 15.49 5.96 -11.76
CA GLN A 408 16.25 4.78 -12.18
C GLN A 408 17.44 4.53 -11.26
N ARG A 409 18.14 5.58 -10.82
CA ARG A 409 19.23 5.46 -9.86
C ARG A 409 18.76 4.91 -8.51
N LEU A 410 17.65 5.45 -7.99
CA LEU A 410 17.05 4.98 -6.75
C LEU A 410 16.68 3.49 -6.79
N LYS A 411 16.13 3.01 -7.89
CA LYS A 411 15.70 1.60 -8.03
C LYS A 411 16.82 0.58 -7.83
N VAL A 412 18.06 0.97 -8.11
CA VAL A 412 19.23 0.07 -8.08
C VAL A 412 20.30 0.48 -7.07
N ASP A 413 20.04 1.48 -6.23
CA ASP A 413 21.03 2.02 -5.30
C ASP A 413 21.36 1.01 -4.20
N LYS A 414 22.57 0.47 -4.27
CA LYS A 414 23.10 -0.50 -3.29
C LYS A 414 23.34 0.12 -1.92
N ASN A 415 23.57 1.44 -1.83
CA ASN A 415 23.74 2.12 -0.54
C ASN A 415 22.43 2.11 0.26
N PHE A 416 21.29 2.04 -0.45
CA PHE A 416 19.97 1.88 0.15
C PHE A 416 19.51 0.42 0.20
N TYR A 417 20.39 -0.52 -0.13
CA TYR A 417 20.11 -1.96 -0.20
C TYR A 417 18.99 -2.31 -1.18
N MET A 418 18.79 -1.48 -2.21
CA MET A 418 17.81 -1.78 -3.26
C MET A 418 18.26 -3.04 -4.02
N GLU A 419 17.30 -3.94 -4.27
CA GLU A 419 17.52 -5.27 -4.87
C GLU A 419 18.51 -6.18 -4.10
N LEU A 420 18.83 -5.85 -2.84
CA LEU A 420 19.65 -6.64 -1.93
C LEU A 420 18.81 -7.21 -0.77
N ASP A 421 19.46 -8.01 0.07
CA ASP A 421 18.84 -8.54 1.28
C ASP A 421 18.76 -7.45 2.36
N GLU A 422 17.72 -7.52 3.21
CA GLU A 422 17.53 -6.60 4.33
C GLU A 422 18.59 -6.83 5.41
N PRO A 423 19.50 -5.86 5.64
CA PRO A 423 20.65 -6.07 6.54
C PRO A 423 20.25 -6.19 8.02
N LEU A 424 19.06 -5.73 8.38
CA LEU A 424 18.55 -5.83 9.76
C LEU A 424 17.99 -7.22 10.08
N CYS A 425 17.72 -8.06 9.07
CA CYS A 425 17.20 -9.41 9.24
C CYS A 425 18.33 -10.44 9.29
N LYS A 426 18.18 -11.47 10.14
CA LYS A 426 19.08 -12.63 10.18
C LYS A 426 18.86 -13.56 8.98
N HIS A 427 17.63 -13.66 8.51
CA HIS A 427 17.27 -14.42 7.32
C HIS A 427 17.57 -13.61 6.06
N LYS A 428 17.99 -14.31 4.99
CA LYS A 428 18.17 -13.70 3.67
C LYS A 428 16.81 -13.42 3.04
N VAL A 429 16.35 -12.20 3.24
CA VAL A 429 15.07 -11.72 2.69
C VAL A 429 15.28 -10.42 1.93
N PRO A 430 14.59 -10.20 0.82
CA PRO A 430 14.73 -8.95 0.08
C PRO A 430 14.28 -7.76 0.95
N ARG A 431 15.00 -6.64 0.84
CA ARG A 431 14.52 -5.37 1.41
C ARG A 431 13.17 -5.03 0.79
N GLU A 432 12.19 -4.58 1.60
CA GLU A 432 10.92 -4.16 1.05
C GLU A 432 11.08 -2.94 0.14
N GLY A 433 11.86 -1.94 0.57
CA GLY A 433 12.12 -0.73 -0.19
C GLY A 433 12.50 0.45 0.67
N ILE A 434 12.19 1.63 0.15
CA ILE A 434 12.43 2.92 0.79
C ILE A 434 11.16 3.76 0.78
N VAL A 435 11.10 4.75 1.69
CA VAL A 435 10.14 5.84 1.66
C VAL A 435 10.91 7.13 1.45
N ILE A 436 10.47 7.94 0.47
CA ILE A 436 10.98 9.27 0.21
C ILE A 436 9.93 10.27 0.68
N ARG A 437 10.36 11.31 1.37
CA ARG A 437 9.50 12.32 1.94
C ARG A 437 10.09 13.70 1.71
N VAL A 438 9.26 14.66 1.27
CA VAL A 438 9.61 16.08 1.21
C VAL A 438 9.39 16.66 2.60
N GLU A 439 10.43 17.34 3.16
CA GLU A 439 10.50 17.75 4.56
C GLU A 439 10.29 19.26 4.77
N ASP A 440 10.33 20.05 3.72
CA ASP A 440 10.18 21.50 3.73
C ASP A 440 8.73 21.98 3.59
N ASP A 441 7.78 21.07 3.48
CA ASP A 441 6.34 21.36 3.47
C ASP A 441 5.76 21.34 4.90
N LEU A 442 4.72 22.14 5.16
CA LEU A 442 3.95 22.11 6.41
C LEU A 442 3.32 20.72 6.68
N PHE A 443 2.90 20.06 5.61
CA PHE A 443 2.42 18.68 5.63
C PHE A 443 3.26 17.86 4.65
N PRO A 444 4.32 17.22 5.16
CA PRO A 444 5.24 16.48 4.32
C PRO A 444 4.52 15.44 3.45
N ARG A 445 4.85 15.46 2.17
CA ARG A 445 4.36 14.45 1.21
C ARG A 445 5.35 13.31 1.17
N ALA A 446 4.85 12.08 1.07
CA ALA A 446 5.68 10.89 1.06
C ALA A 446 5.28 9.91 -0.03
N TRP A 447 6.28 9.23 -0.59
CA TRP A 447 6.13 8.19 -1.60
C TRP A 447 6.92 6.95 -1.23
N LYS A 448 6.44 5.78 -1.63
CA LYS A 448 7.12 4.50 -1.45
C LYS A 448 7.72 4.00 -2.75
N LEU A 449 8.90 3.40 -2.65
CA LEU A 449 9.55 2.68 -3.74
C LEU A 449 9.88 1.27 -3.23
N LYS A 450 9.13 0.27 -3.68
CA LYS A 450 9.35 -1.14 -3.34
C LYS A 450 10.36 -1.76 -4.31
N THR A 451 11.16 -2.73 -3.83
CA THR A 451 12.10 -3.48 -4.67
C THR A 451 11.38 -4.53 -5.52
N LEU A 452 11.94 -4.85 -6.67
CA LEU A 452 11.40 -5.90 -7.56
C LEU A 452 11.44 -7.29 -6.90
N ARG A 453 12.51 -7.56 -6.15
CA ARG A 453 12.65 -8.83 -5.40
C ARG A 453 11.57 -8.98 -4.33
N HIS A 454 11.21 -7.89 -3.65
CA HIS A 454 10.12 -7.92 -2.67
C HIS A 454 8.77 -8.15 -3.35
N TYR A 455 8.47 -7.43 -4.42
CA TYR A 455 7.25 -7.66 -5.21
C TYR A 455 7.13 -9.12 -5.69
N GLY A 456 8.24 -9.71 -6.16
CA GLY A 456 8.27 -11.11 -6.57
C GLY A 456 7.92 -12.07 -5.42
N LYS A 457 8.50 -11.84 -4.22
CA LYS A 457 8.22 -12.65 -3.02
C LYS A 457 6.77 -12.50 -2.56
N GLU A 458 6.25 -11.27 -2.53
CA GLU A 458 4.86 -10.97 -2.17
C GLU A 458 3.87 -11.67 -3.12
N ALA A 459 4.13 -11.63 -4.43
CA ALA A 459 3.31 -12.32 -5.42
C ALA A 459 3.31 -13.84 -5.24
N GLU A 460 4.47 -14.46 -4.94
CA GLU A 460 4.56 -15.88 -4.64
C GLU A 460 3.77 -16.26 -3.37
N GLN A 461 3.78 -15.41 -2.35
CA GLN A 461 3.01 -15.62 -1.12
C GLN A 461 1.50 -15.56 -1.42
N HIS A 462 1.05 -14.56 -2.16
CA HIS A 462 -0.35 -14.44 -2.58
C HIS A 462 -0.81 -15.62 -3.44
N ASP A 463 0.04 -16.13 -4.34
CA ASP A 463 -0.27 -17.30 -5.17
C ASP A 463 -0.43 -18.59 -4.34
N ARG A 464 0.27 -18.69 -3.20
CA ARG A 464 0.09 -19.77 -2.22
C ARG A 464 -1.15 -19.55 -1.34
N GLY A 465 -1.82 -18.39 -1.46
CA GLY A 465 -2.95 -17.97 -0.62
C GLY A 465 -2.52 -17.57 0.79
N GLU A 466 -1.26 -17.16 0.96
CA GLU A 466 -0.81 -16.46 2.16
C GLU A 466 -1.31 -15.02 2.07
N VAL A 467 -1.93 -14.52 3.12
CA VAL A 467 -2.50 -13.16 3.16
C VAL A 467 -1.49 -12.24 3.85
N ASP A 468 -1.20 -11.10 3.23
CA ASP A 468 -0.45 -10.05 3.92
C ASP A 468 -1.34 -9.44 5.01
N ILE A 469 -0.82 -9.42 6.22
CA ILE A 469 -1.52 -8.97 7.41
C ILE A 469 -1.82 -7.47 7.37
N GLU A 470 -1.00 -6.67 6.70
CA GLU A 470 -1.28 -5.25 6.47
C GLU A 470 -2.58 -5.03 5.71
N GLU A 471 -3.00 -5.98 4.88
CA GLU A 471 -4.18 -5.84 4.03
C GLU A 471 -5.49 -6.19 4.73
N VAL A 472 -5.43 -6.98 5.82
CA VAL A 472 -6.60 -7.50 6.54
C VAL A 472 -6.76 -6.94 7.94
N SER A 473 -5.81 -6.14 8.45
CA SER A 473 -5.78 -5.62 9.82
C SER A 473 -6.48 -4.26 10.02
#